data_3f605408111b204c161858f8297119e6
#
_entry.id   3f605408111b204c161858f8297119e6
#
_cell.length_a   1.000
_cell.length_b   1.000
_cell.length_c   1.000
_cell.angle_alpha   90.00
_cell.angle_beta   90.00
_cell.angle_gamma   90.00
#
_symmetry.space_group_name_H-M   'P 1'
#
loop_
_entity.id
_entity.type
_entity.pdbx_description
1 polymer ?
#
loop_
_entity_poly.entity_id
_entity_poly.type
_entity_poly.pdbx_seq_one_letter_code
_entity_poly.pdbx_strand_id
1 'polypeptide(L)'
;MNRHEIQINPSLCIGCGQCAKDCPTSNIQLKDKKAEILEAECIMCGHCAAICPKKAVTISGYSEAAVEQASSVRLDPQKVLEVIRFRRTIRQFQETEIPAEVISQILEAGRLTHTAENKQDVTYIVIDKEKASLEQQAVKFFRRLKPVANLFSSMARRTVIDDHFFFFQAPVAIVIAAKEEINGALAAQNMEFVAEANGLGVLYSGFFTMVVNHSRSLRTALHIPKGKKAVTTLVLGYPKIRYQRSAQRDTADIRYM
;
A
#
# COMPACT_ATOMS: atom_id res chain seq x y z
N MET A 1 -12.48 17.30 -8.01
CA MET A 1 -11.41 16.54 -8.67
C MET A 1 -11.18 17.19 -10.01
N ASN A 2 -9.95 17.64 -10.28
CA ASN A 2 -9.59 18.10 -11.62
C ASN A 2 -9.78 16.93 -12.59
N ARG A 3 -10.50 17.17 -13.67
CA ARG A 3 -10.71 16.14 -14.68
C ARG A 3 -9.40 15.96 -15.42
N HIS A 4 -8.81 14.78 -15.37
CA HIS A 4 -7.63 14.46 -16.17
C HIS A 4 -8.03 14.40 -17.64
N GLU A 5 -7.21 14.97 -18.49
CA GLU A 5 -7.42 14.98 -19.93
C GLU A 5 -6.20 14.38 -20.64
N ILE A 6 -6.43 13.48 -21.57
CA ILE A 6 -5.39 12.94 -22.45
C ILE A 6 -5.38 13.76 -23.73
N GLN A 7 -4.20 14.20 -24.14
CA GLN A 7 -4.01 14.93 -25.39
C GLN A 7 -2.93 14.26 -26.22
N ILE A 8 -3.13 14.22 -27.54
CA ILE A 8 -2.14 13.71 -28.48
C ILE A 8 -1.75 14.87 -29.41
N ASN A 9 -0.45 15.20 -29.40
CA ASN A 9 0.11 16.19 -30.31
C ASN A 9 0.34 15.55 -31.69
N PRO A 10 -0.44 15.92 -32.72
CA PRO A 10 -0.32 15.29 -34.05
C PRO A 10 1.00 15.61 -34.75
N SER A 11 1.67 16.74 -34.42
CA SER A 11 2.96 17.10 -35.01
C SER A 11 4.08 16.18 -34.50
N LEU A 12 4.01 15.72 -33.26
CA LEU A 12 4.97 14.78 -32.66
C LEU A 12 4.62 13.31 -32.95
N CYS A 13 3.36 13.02 -33.22
CA CYS A 13 2.90 11.65 -33.45
C CYS A 13 3.43 11.12 -34.78
N ILE A 14 4.16 9.99 -34.74
CA ILE A 14 4.70 9.32 -35.92
C ILE A 14 3.82 8.16 -36.40
N GLY A 15 2.66 7.92 -35.79
CA GLY A 15 1.74 6.87 -36.19
C GLY A 15 2.22 5.45 -35.92
N CYS A 16 3.13 5.25 -34.97
CA CYS A 16 3.69 3.91 -34.67
C CYS A 16 2.68 2.92 -34.06
N GLY A 17 1.54 3.37 -33.56
CA GLY A 17 0.46 2.55 -33.01
C GLY A 17 0.70 1.93 -31.63
N GLN A 18 1.87 2.18 -30.99
CA GLN A 18 2.18 1.57 -29.70
C GLN A 18 1.13 1.92 -28.63
N CYS A 19 0.72 3.18 -28.54
CA CYS A 19 -0.27 3.65 -27.59
C CYS A 19 -1.66 3.01 -27.81
N ALA A 20 -2.07 2.78 -29.05
CA ALA A 20 -3.31 2.11 -29.37
C ALA A 20 -3.26 0.62 -29.00
N LYS A 21 -2.15 -0.05 -29.31
CA LYS A 21 -1.95 -1.47 -29.01
C LYS A 21 -1.89 -1.75 -27.49
N ASP A 22 -1.32 -0.82 -26.72
CA ASP A 22 -1.11 -0.96 -25.27
C ASP A 22 -2.29 -0.44 -24.43
N CYS A 23 -3.30 0.15 -25.04
CA CYS A 23 -4.46 0.71 -24.34
C CYS A 23 -5.40 -0.41 -23.86
N PRO A 24 -5.55 -0.64 -22.53
CA PRO A 24 -6.37 -1.74 -22.01
C PRO A 24 -7.87 -1.53 -22.24
N THR A 25 -8.31 -0.28 -22.48
CA THR A 25 -9.71 0.06 -22.75
C THR A 25 -9.96 0.32 -24.23
N SER A 26 -8.98 0.09 -25.11
CA SER A 26 -9.05 0.35 -26.55
C SER A 26 -9.51 1.78 -26.89
N ASN A 27 -9.19 2.75 -26.04
CA ASN A 27 -9.63 4.15 -26.19
C ASN A 27 -8.74 4.97 -27.16
N ILE A 28 -7.83 4.34 -27.88
CA ILE A 28 -6.97 5.01 -28.87
C ILE A 28 -6.98 4.19 -30.16
N GLN A 29 -7.19 4.88 -31.29
CA GLN A 29 -7.11 4.28 -32.61
C GLN A 29 -6.07 5.01 -33.49
N LEU A 30 -5.69 4.38 -34.61
CA LEU A 30 -4.96 5.07 -35.67
C LEU A 30 -5.91 5.49 -36.78
N LYS A 31 -5.86 6.78 -37.13
CA LYS A 31 -6.54 7.35 -38.28
C LYS A 31 -5.54 8.21 -39.06
N ASP A 32 -5.46 8.04 -40.34
CA ASP A 32 -4.54 8.76 -41.23
C ASP A 32 -3.09 8.76 -40.74
N LYS A 33 -2.64 7.60 -40.23
CA LYS A 33 -1.29 7.39 -39.63
C LYS A 33 -1.01 8.28 -38.39
N LYS A 34 -2.04 8.74 -37.69
CA LYS A 34 -1.96 9.47 -36.43
C LYS A 34 -2.82 8.77 -35.38
N ALA A 35 -2.41 8.86 -34.13
CA ALA A 35 -3.22 8.37 -33.03
C ALA A 35 -4.31 9.39 -32.68
N GLU A 36 -5.54 8.90 -32.49
CA GLU A 36 -6.69 9.67 -32.04
C GLU A 36 -7.29 9.01 -30.80
N ILE A 37 -7.80 9.82 -29.89
CA ILE A 37 -8.55 9.36 -28.70
C ILE A 37 -10.02 9.20 -29.10
N LEU A 38 -10.56 8.03 -28.76
CA LEU A 38 -12.00 7.77 -28.86
C LEU A 38 -12.64 8.26 -27.56
N GLU A 39 -13.66 9.05 -27.56
CA GLU A 39 -14.35 9.57 -26.36
C GLU A 39 -14.97 8.48 -25.45
N ALA A 40 -14.33 7.32 -25.39
CA ALA A 40 -14.72 6.18 -24.56
C ALA A 40 -14.16 6.30 -23.12
N GLU A 41 -14.65 5.45 -22.24
CA GLU A 41 -14.15 5.40 -20.85
C GLU A 41 -12.65 5.13 -20.79
N CYS A 42 -11.93 6.02 -20.11
CA CYS A 42 -10.49 5.90 -19.87
C CYS A 42 -10.21 5.72 -18.39
N ILE A 43 -9.45 4.67 -18.04
CA ILE A 43 -9.03 4.41 -16.66
C ILE A 43 -7.81 5.23 -16.21
N MET A 44 -7.34 6.14 -17.04
CA MET A 44 -6.23 7.07 -16.74
C MET A 44 -4.93 6.38 -16.30
N CYS A 45 -4.64 5.19 -16.82
CA CYS A 45 -3.50 4.38 -16.42
C CYS A 45 -2.14 4.92 -16.86
N GLY A 46 -2.10 5.87 -17.80
CA GLY A 46 -0.86 6.50 -18.26
C GLY A 46 -0.03 5.67 -19.24
N HIS A 47 -0.41 4.44 -19.60
CA HIS A 47 0.35 3.56 -20.49
C HIS A 47 0.66 4.22 -21.83
N CYS A 48 -0.32 4.90 -22.43
CA CYS A 48 -0.17 5.58 -23.71
C CYS A 48 0.89 6.70 -23.68
N ALA A 49 0.97 7.43 -22.56
CA ALA A 49 2.00 8.46 -22.37
C ALA A 49 3.38 7.83 -22.12
N ALA A 50 3.42 6.78 -21.27
CA ALA A 50 4.67 6.12 -20.91
C ALA A 50 5.35 5.39 -22.08
N ILE A 51 4.56 4.78 -22.98
CA ILE A 51 5.08 3.99 -24.11
C ILE A 51 5.45 4.86 -25.33
N CYS A 52 5.04 6.14 -25.37
CA CYS A 52 5.18 6.97 -26.56
C CYS A 52 6.66 7.40 -26.79
N PRO A 53 7.35 6.92 -27.86
CA PRO A 53 8.77 7.22 -28.08
C PRO A 53 9.02 8.67 -28.49
N LYS A 54 7.96 9.40 -28.89
CA LYS A 54 8.03 10.80 -29.30
C LYS A 54 7.38 11.75 -28.29
N LYS A 55 6.97 11.24 -27.10
CA LYS A 55 6.30 12.04 -26.06
C LYS A 55 5.10 12.85 -26.62
N ALA A 56 4.44 12.28 -27.65
CA ALA A 56 3.31 12.92 -28.29
C ALA A 56 2.02 12.86 -27.44
N VAL A 57 1.98 12.00 -26.44
CA VAL A 57 0.82 11.84 -25.55
C VAL A 57 1.12 12.50 -24.22
N THR A 58 0.21 13.36 -23.77
CA THR A 58 0.28 14.02 -22.45
C THR A 58 -1.03 13.77 -21.69
N ILE A 59 -0.93 13.81 -20.36
CA ILE A 59 -2.09 13.70 -19.47
C ILE A 59 -2.05 14.90 -18.53
N SER A 60 -3.08 15.73 -18.54
CA SER A 60 -3.22 16.88 -17.64
C SER A 60 -3.80 16.50 -16.29
N GLY A 61 -3.78 17.45 -15.33
CA GLY A 61 -4.47 17.33 -14.05
C GLY A 61 -3.68 16.60 -12.96
N TYR A 62 -2.48 16.11 -13.23
CA TYR A 62 -1.54 15.64 -12.22
C TYR A 62 -0.67 16.79 -11.70
N SER A 63 -0.31 16.76 -10.41
CA SER A 63 0.58 17.75 -9.79
C SER A 63 2.05 17.60 -10.23
N GLU A 64 2.41 16.40 -10.66
CA GLU A 64 3.77 16.05 -11.06
C GLU A 64 3.80 15.61 -12.53
N ALA A 65 4.86 15.98 -13.21
CA ALA A 65 5.14 15.49 -14.56
C ALA A 65 5.57 14.01 -14.51
N ALA A 66 5.36 13.29 -15.61
CA ALA A 66 5.88 11.93 -15.76
C ALA A 66 7.42 11.95 -15.69
N VAL A 67 7.98 11.07 -14.85
CA VAL A 67 9.43 10.93 -14.67
C VAL A 67 9.98 10.03 -15.78
N GLU A 68 11.06 10.49 -16.41
CA GLU A 68 11.76 9.69 -17.41
C GLU A 68 12.70 8.70 -16.74
N GLN A 69 12.69 7.46 -17.21
CA GLN A 69 13.63 6.47 -16.75
C GLN A 69 15.01 6.70 -17.37
N ALA A 70 15.93 7.26 -16.59
CA ALA A 70 17.29 7.55 -17.05
C ALA A 70 18.13 6.28 -17.27
N SER A 71 17.86 5.22 -16.51
CA SER A 71 18.51 3.90 -16.64
C SER A 71 17.58 2.79 -16.17
N SER A 72 17.82 1.56 -16.65
CA SER A 72 17.04 0.41 -16.16
C SER A 72 17.43 0.10 -14.73
N VAL A 73 16.46 0.10 -13.81
CA VAL A 73 16.63 -0.41 -12.45
C VAL A 73 16.24 -1.89 -12.46
N ARG A 74 17.18 -2.77 -12.09
CA ARG A 74 16.93 -4.21 -11.96
C ARG A 74 17.10 -4.64 -10.52
N LEU A 75 16.12 -5.36 -10.02
CA LEU A 75 16.22 -6.04 -8.73
C LEU A 75 17.06 -7.32 -8.89
N ASP A 76 17.96 -7.56 -7.95
CA ASP A 76 18.64 -8.85 -7.84
C ASP A 76 17.65 -9.88 -7.27
N PRO A 77 17.31 -10.96 -8.00
CA PRO A 77 16.33 -11.93 -7.55
C PRO A 77 16.71 -12.60 -6.22
N GLN A 78 18.01 -12.87 -6.01
CA GLN A 78 18.46 -13.50 -4.77
C GLN A 78 18.28 -12.59 -3.58
N LYS A 79 18.62 -11.31 -3.71
CA LYS A 79 18.44 -10.32 -2.63
C LYS A 79 16.96 -10.14 -2.28
N VAL A 80 16.08 -10.11 -3.27
CA VAL A 80 14.63 -10.04 -3.03
C VAL A 80 14.15 -11.27 -2.26
N LEU A 81 14.57 -12.48 -2.69
CA LEU A 81 14.21 -13.71 -2.01
C LEU A 81 14.76 -13.78 -0.59
N GLU A 82 15.98 -13.26 -0.34
CA GLU A 82 16.57 -13.18 0.99
C GLU A 82 15.77 -12.25 1.91
N VAL A 83 15.40 -11.07 1.44
CA VAL A 83 14.54 -10.16 2.21
C VAL A 83 13.23 -10.86 2.60
N ILE A 84 12.55 -11.50 1.65
CA ILE A 84 11.31 -12.23 1.90
C ILE A 84 11.52 -13.38 2.90
N ARG A 85 12.64 -14.12 2.78
CA ARG A 85 12.97 -15.27 3.62
C ARG A 85 13.25 -14.89 5.06
N PHE A 86 14.01 -13.81 5.29
CA PHE A 86 14.51 -13.45 6.62
C PHE A 86 13.63 -12.43 7.33
N ARG A 87 12.79 -11.68 6.61
CA ARG A 87 11.83 -10.74 7.18
C ARG A 87 10.90 -11.45 8.16
N ARG A 88 10.69 -10.84 9.31
CA ARG A 88 9.83 -11.35 10.39
C ARG A 88 8.99 -10.22 10.97
N THR A 89 7.82 -10.56 11.45
CA THR A 89 6.99 -9.64 12.22
C THR A 89 7.71 -9.21 13.48
N ILE A 90 7.94 -7.92 13.65
CA ILE A 90 8.58 -7.32 14.83
C ILE A 90 7.53 -6.89 15.83
N ARG A 91 7.75 -7.20 17.11
CA ARG A 91 6.91 -6.81 18.26
C ARG A 91 7.73 -6.23 19.42
N GLN A 92 8.98 -5.89 19.17
CA GLN A 92 9.86 -5.26 20.14
C GLN A 92 10.60 -4.14 19.39
N PHE A 93 10.23 -2.92 19.68
CA PHE A 93 10.72 -1.73 18.98
C PHE A 93 11.58 -0.88 19.92
N GLN A 94 12.55 -0.17 19.34
CA GLN A 94 13.31 0.87 20.01
C GLN A 94 12.43 2.11 20.18
N GLU A 95 12.76 2.94 21.17
CA GLU A 95 12.09 4.24 21.42
C GLU A 95 12.66 5.34 20.50
N THR A 96 13.10 4.96 19.32
CA THR A 96 13.73 5.86 18.36
C THR A 96 12.68 6.36 17.38
N GLU A 97 12.59 7.66 17.20
CA GLU A 97 11.72 8.27 16.20
C GLU A 97 12.14 7.88 14.78
N ILE A 98 11.17 7.77 13.90
CA ILE A 98 11.42 7.53 12.48
C ILE A 98 11.49 8.90 11.79
N PRO A 99 12.55 9.20 11.04
CA PRO A 99 12.66 10.46 10.28
C PRO A 99 11.49 10.64 9.32
N ALA A 100 11.02 11.88 9.19
CA ALA A 100 9.88 12.21 8.33
C ALA A 100 10.11 11.81 6.86
N GLU A 101 11.35 11.91 6.39
CA GLU A 101 11.76 11.49 5.04
C GLU A 101 11.54 9.99 4.82
N VAL A 102 11.81 9.17 5.83
CA VAL A 102 11.59 7.70 5.77
C VAL A 102 10.10 7.40 5.70
N ILE A 103 9.29 8.08 6.53
CA ILE A 103 7.83 7.93 6.45
C ILE A 103 7.32 8.36 5.07
N SER A 104 7.83 9.46 4.52
CA SER A 104 7.46 9.93 3.19
C SER A 104 7.81 8.91 2.10
N GLN A 105 8.98 8.28 2.16
CA GLN A 105 9.37 7.21 1.22
C GLN A 105 8.44 6.00 1.31
N ILE A 106 8.06 5.61 2.53
CA ILE A 106 7.12 4.49 2.75
C ILE A 106 5.74 4.82 2.17
N LEU A 107 5.24 6.03 2.40
CA LEU A 107 3.96 6.48 1.86
C LEU A 107 3.99 6.56 0.32
N GLU A 108 5.11 7.01 -0.23
CA GLU A 108 5.33 7.07 -1.68
C GLU A 108 5.31 5.68 -2.31
N ALA A 109 5.91 4.66 -1.69
CA ALA A 109 5.82 3.28 -2.15
C ALA A 109 4.36 2.79 -2.22
N GLY A 110 3.55 3.17 -1.23
CA GLY A 110 2.11 2.91 -1.27
C GLY A 110 1.42 3.64 -2.43
N ARG A 111 1.69 4.94 -2.60
CA ARG A 111 1.12 5.78 -3.66
C ARG A 111 1.44 5.26 -5.07
N LEU A 112 2.67 4.81 -5.29
CA LEU A 112 3.14 4.27 -6.56
C LEU A 112 2.64 2.86 -6.86
N THR A 113 2.03 2.18 -5.89
CA THR A 113 1.49 0.85 -6.10
C THR A 113 0.31 0.89 -7.07
N HIS A 114 0.37 0.06 -8.10
CA HIS A 114 -0.73 -0.07 -9.06
C HIS A 114 -1.99 -0.60 -8.37
N THR A 115 -3.15 -0.16 -8.85
CA THR A 115 -4.46 -0.57 -8.34
C THR A 115 -5.30 -1.13 -9.48
N ALA A 116 -6.28 -1.97 -9.15
CA ALA A 116 -7.24 -2.46 -10.14
C ALA A 116 -7.89 -1.27 -10.87
N GLU A 117 -7.93 -1.33 -12.20
CA GLU A 117 -8.48 -0.26 -13.06
C GLU A 117 -7.88 1.14 -12.78
N ASN A 118 -6.67 1.20 -12.24
CA ASN A 118 -6.01 2.44 -11.82
C ASN A 118 -6.88 3.32 -10.89
N LYS A 119 -7.68 2.69 -10.02
CA LYS A 119 -8.63 3.40 -9.14
C LYS A 119 -7.98 4.36 -8.15
N GLN A 120 -6.71 4.11 -7.78
CA GLN A 120 -5.94 4.90 -6.80
C GLN A 120 -6.75 5.20 -5.53
N ASP A 121 -7.53 4.21 -5.08
CA ASP A 121 -8.53 4.33 -4.03
C ASP A 121 -7.98 4.08 -2.63
N VAL A 122 -6.67 4.00 -2.46
CA VAL A 122 -6.03 3.74 -1.16
C VAL A 122 -5.87 5.04 -0.37
N THR A 123 -6.17 4.99 0.91
CA THR A 123 -5.95 6.08 1.88
C THR A 123 -4.98 5.60 2.95
N TYR A 124 -3.98 6.41 3.24
CA TYR A 124 -2.97 6.17 4.26
C TYR A 124 -3.21 7.12 5.44
N ILE A 125 -3.37 6.59 6.65
CA ILE A 125 -3.62 7.35 7.86
C ILE A 125 -2.46 7.09 8.81
N VAL A 126 -1.57 8.07 8.94
CA VAL A 126 -0.41 7.99 9.82
C VAL A 126 -0.82 8.35 11.24
N ILE A 127 -0.53 7.46 12.17
CA ILE A 127 -0.79 7.62 13.60
C ILE A 127 0.56 7.78 14.31
N ASP A 128 0.85 8.97 14.77
CA ASP A 128 2.03 9.31 15.57
C ASP A 128 1.64 9.90 16.92
N LYS A 129 1.19 11.14 16.95
CA LYS A 129 0.88 11.92 18.19
C LYS A 129 -0.34 11.37 18.94
N GLU A 130 -1.37 10.93 18.24
CA GLU A 130 -2.61 10.43 18.85
C GLU A 130 -2.57 8.92 19.13
N LYS A 131 -1.42 8.27 18.91
CA LYS A 131 -1.22 6.84 19.02
C LYS A 131 -1.73 6.28 20.35
N ALA A 132 -1.32 6.87 21.46
CA ALA A 132 -1.70 6.38 22.79
C ALA A 132 -3.23 6.42 23.01
N SER A 133 -3.89 7.51 22.59
CA SER A 133 -5.34 7.66 22.74
C SER A 133 -6.11 6.66 21.89
N LEU A 134 -5.70 6.46 20.63
CA LEU A 134 -6.33 5.51 19.71
C LEU A 134 -6.11 4.07 20.16
N GLU A 135 -4.91 3.73 20.63
CA GLU A 135 -4.60 2.42 21.17
C GLU A 135 -5.42 2.11 22.41
N GLN A 136 -5.55 3.04 23.35
CA GLN A 136 -6.39 2.86 24.54
C GLN A 136 -7.86 2.65 24.19
N GLN A 137 -8.41 3.35 23.21
CA GLN A 137 -9.77 3.12 22.74
C GLN A 137 -9.92 1.69 22.19
N ALA A 138 -8.95 1.23 21.38
CA ALA A 138 -8.94 -0.12 20.83
C ALA A 138 -8.80 -1.18 21.93
N VAL A 139 -7.91 -0.96 22.90
CA VAL A 139 -7.72 -1.87 24.05
C VAL A 139 -9.01 -2.01 24.88
N LYS A 140 -9.68 -0.89 25.18
CA LYS A 140 -10.97 -0.90 25.90
C LYS A 140 -12.02 -1.70 25.14
N PHE A 141 -12.12 -1.49 23.84
CA PHE A 141 -13.04 -2.25 23.00
C PHE A 141 -12.70 -3.76 23.01
N PHE A 142 -11.44 -4.09 22.84
CA PHE A 142 -10.99 -5.49 22.75
C PHE A 142 -11.11 -6.23 24.08
N ARG A 143 -10.81 -5.56 25.21
CA ARG A 143 -11.03 -6.11 26.57
C ARG A 143 -12.50 -6.44 26.84
N ARG A 144 -13.46 -5.68 26.29
CA ARG A 144 -14.90 -5.99 26.40
C ARG A 144 -15.28 -7.25 25.64
N LEU A 145 -14.63 -7.57 24.55
CA LEU A 145 -14.90 -8.77 23.75
C LEU A 145 -14.19 -10.01 24.30
N LYS A 146 -13.12 -9.85 25.08
CA LYS A 146 -12.32 -10.95 25.60
C LYS A 146 -13.12 -12.03 26.37
N PRO A 147 -14.06 -11.71 27.26
CA PRO A 147 -14.84 -12.73 27.97
C PRO A 147 -15.57 -13.69 27.02
N VAL A 148 -16.14 -13.18 25.94
CA VAL A 148 -16.81 -13.97 24.91
C VAL A 148 -15.78 -14.81 24.14
N ALA A 149 -14.68 -14.21 23.70
CA ALA A 149 -13.62 -14.94 22.99
C ALA A 149 -13.01 -16.08 23.82
N ASN A 150 -12.93 -15.90 25.15
CA ASN A 150 -12.43 -16.92 26.08
C ASN A 150 -13.27 -18.20 26.11
N LEU A 151 -14.55 -18.12 25.77
CA LEU A 151 -15.44 -19.31 25.71
C LEU A 151 -15.04 -20.23 24.55
N PHE A 152 -14.56 -19.68 23.46
CA PHE A 152 -14.32 -20.40 22.21
C PHE A 152 -12.84 -20.62 21.86
N SER A 153 -11.90 -19.95 22.55
CA SER A 153 -10.48 -20.00 22.20
C SER A 153 -9.55 -20.13 23.41
N SER A 154 -8.76 -21.19 23.41
CA SER A 154 -7.69 -21.38 24.41
C SER A 154 -6.58 -20.32 24.26
N MET A 155 -6.35 -19.84 23.05
CA MET A 155 -5.42 -18.74 22.79
C MET A 155 -5.93 -17.45 23.43
N ALA A 156 -7.21 -17.12 23.26
CA ALA A 156 -7.80 -15.91 23.87
C ALA A 156 -7.67 -15.92 25.40
N ARG A 157 -7.88 -17.07 26.04
CA ARG A 157 -7.71 -17.23 27.50
C ARG A 157 -6.30 -16.88 27.96
N ARG A 158 -5.29 -17.29 27.21
CA ARG A 158 -3.85 -17.05 27.54
C ARG A 158 -3.35 -15.67 27.12
N THR A 159 -4.04 -15.01 26.22
CA THR A 159 -3.62 -13.69 25.72
C THR A 159 -3.83 -12.62 26.79
N VAL A 160 -2.78 -11.93 27.16
CA VAL A 160 -2.84 -10.72 28.00
C VAL A 160 -3.02 -9.52 27.08
N ILE A 161 -4.04 -8.70 27.35
CA ILE A 161 -4.30 -7.46 26.62
C ILE A 161 -3.83 -6.32 27.51
N ASP A 162 -2.57 -5.92 27.37
CA ASP A 162 -2.00 -4.76 28.02
C ASP A 162 -2.38 -3.45 27.28
N ASP A 163 -1.87 -2.32 27.72
CA ASP A 163 -2.20 -1.01 27.16
C ASP A 163 -1.47 -0.73 25.83
N HIS A 164 -0.48 -1.56 25.47
CA HIS A 164 0.33 -1.48 24.24
C HIS A 164 0.12 -2.67 23.30
N PHE A 165 -0.97 -3.38 23.48
CA PHE A 165 -1.26 -4.65 22.80
C PHE A 165 -1.27 -4.58 21.28
N PHE A 166 -1.64 -3.45 20.71
CA PHE A 166 -1.78 -3.30 19.26
C PHE A 166 -0.53 -2.77 18.57
N PHE A 167 0.19 -1.87 19.24
CA PHE A 167 1.33 -1.16 18.63
C PHE A 167 2.69 -1.50 19.26
N PHE A 168 2.70 -2.23 20.38
CA PHE A 168 3.95 -2.69 21.02
C PHE A 168 4.96 -1.56 21.27
N GLN A 169 4.46 -0.38 21.64
CA GLN A 169 5.24 0.86 21.87
C GLN A 169 6.00 1.38 20.63
N ALA A 170 5.71 0.87 19.43
CA ALA A 170 6.32 1.38 18.20
C ALA A 170 6.05 2.89 18.02
N PRO A 171 6.97 3.66 17.43
CA PRO A 171 6.80 5.10 17.26
C PRO A 171 5.64 5.47 16.33
N VAL A 172 5.39 4.71 15.27
CA VAL A 172 4.40 5.04 14.23
C VAL A 172 3.54 3.82 13.88
N ALA A 173 2.27 4.07 13.62
CA ALA A 173 1.40 3.11 12.92
C ALA A 173 0.74 3.78 11.70
N ILE A 174 0.50 3.01 10.65
CA ILE A 174 -0.17 3.49 9.43
C ILE A 174 -1.37 2.60 9.15
N VAL A 175 -2.58 3.16 9.22
CA VAL A 175 -3.78 2.47 8.79
C VAL A 175 -3.95 2.66 7.28
N ILE A 176 -4.09 1.57 6.57
CA ILE A 176 -4.31 1.54 5.13
C ILE A 176 -5.77 1.19 4.90
N ALA A 177 -6.50 2.12 4.28
CA ALA A 177 -7.92 1.96 3.98
C ALA A 177 -8.19 2.06 2.48
N ALA A 178 -9.03 1.17 1.95
CA ALA A 178 -9.38 1.14 0.54
C ALA A 178 -10.84 0.68 0.34
N LYS A 179 -11.37 0.88 -0.86
CA LYS A 179 -12.62 0.24 -1.28
C LYS A 179 -12.37 -1.22 -1.63
N GLU A 180 -11.33 -1.46 -2.44
CA GLU A 180 -10.89 -2.78 -2.84
C GLU A 180 -9.75 -3.23 -1.92
N GLU A 181 -9.98 -4.31 -1.16
CA GLU A 181 -9.00 -4.80 -0.17
C GLU A 181 -7.66 -5.17 -0.83
N ILE A 182 -7.68 -5.69 -2.05
CA ILE A 182 -6.47 -6.06 -2.78
C ILE A 182 -5.56 -4.86 -3.03
N ASN A 183 -6.12 -3.69 -3.36
CA ASN A 183 -5.34 -2.47 -3.59
C ASN A 183 -4.58 -2.04 -2.33
N GLY A 184 -5.28 -2.10 -1.19
CA GLY A 184 -4.67 -1.80 0.12
C GLY A 184 -3.62 -2.82 0.54
N ALA A 185 -3.83 -4.11 0.26
CA ALA A 185 -2.89 -5.17 0.60
C ALA A 185 -1.59 -5.07 -0.23
N LEU A 186 -1.69 -4.82 -1.54
CA LEU A 186 -0.53 -4.61 -2.41
C LEU A 186 0.26 -3.36 -2.00
N ALA A 187 -0.43 -2.26 -1.69
CA ALA A 187 0.21 -1.04 -1.20
C ALA A 187 0.97 -1.30 0.11
N ALA A 188 0.34 -1.99 1.07
CA ALA A 188 0.97 -2.36 2.34
C ALA A 188 2.24 -3.19 2.14
N GLN A 189 2.24 -4.13 1.20
CA GLN A 189 3.41 -4.96 0.91
C GLN A 189 4.57 -4.14 0.34
N ASN A 190 4.32 -3.21 -0.58
CA ASN A 190 5.35 -2.33 -1.10
C ASN A 190 5.90 -1.37 -0.03
N MET A 191 5.01 -0.84 0.81
CA MET A 191 5.40 -0.01 1.96
C MET A 191 6.28 -0.78 2.94
N GLU A 192 5.99 -2.05 3.20
CA GLU A 192 6.81 -2.91 4.04
C GLU A 192 8.21 -3.10 3.47
N PHE A 193 8.38 -3.35 2.17
CA PHE A 193 9.69 -3.48 1.55
C PHE A 193 10.53 -2.21 1.69
N VAL A 194 9.93 -1.03 1.53
CA VAL A 194 10.63 0.24 1.71
C VAL A 194 10.96 0.49 3.19
N ALA A 195 10.08 0.10 4.12
CA ALA A 195 10.37 0.17 5.55
C ALA A 195 11.56 -0.72 5.93
N GLU A 196 11.58 -1.98 5.48
CA GLU A 196 12.69 -2.92 5.70
C GLU A 196 14.00 -2.40 5.08
N ALA A 197 13.95 -1.81 3.87
CA ALA A 197 15.12 -1.20 3.23
C ALA A 197 15.70 -0.03 4.03
N ASN A 198 14.89 0.64 4.83
CA ASN A 198 15.29 1.69 5.79
C ASN A 198 15.66 1.13 7.17
N GLY A 199 15.77 -0.18 7.33
CA GLY A 199 16.14 -0.82 8.60
C GLY A 199 15.02 -0.86 9.65
N LEU A 200 13.78 -0.56 9.25
CA LEU A 200 12.63 -0.66 10.14
C LEU A 200 12.11 -2.10 10.21
N GLY A 201 11.59 -2.44 11.36
CA GLY A 201 10.77 -3.64 11.52
C GLY A 201 9.29 -3.31 11.34
N VAL A 202 8.55 -4.29 10.84
CA VAL A 202 7.12 -4.12 10.53
C VAL A 202 6.28 -5.18 11.23
N LEU A 203 5.12 -4.76 11.75
CA LEU A 203 4.05 -5.65 12.20
C LEU A 203 2.76 -5.28 11.46
N TYR A 204 2.11 -6.26 10.88
CA TYR A 204 0.72 -6.14 10.43
C TYR A 204 -0.22 -6.36 11.62
N SER A 205 -0.76 -5.27 12.19
CA SER A 205 -1.66 -5.33 13.35
C SER A 205 -3.10 -5.64 12.94
N GLY A 206 -3.35 -6.92 12.63
CA GLY A 206 -4.67 -7.40 12.19
C GLY A 206 -5.76 -7.18 13.23
N PHE A 207 -5.45 -7.33 14.52
CA PHE A 207 -6.41 -7.07 15.60
C PHE A 207 -6.80 -5.59 15.68
N PHE A 208 -5.86 -4.66 15.51
CA PHE A 208 -6.21 -3.23 15.47
C PHE A 208 -7.09 -2.92 14.26
N THR A 209 -6.74 -3.44 13.09
CA THR A 209 -7.54 -3.32 11.86
C THR A 209 -8.96 -3.85 12.05
N MET A 210 -9.11 -5.00 12.70
CA MET A 210 -10.41 -5.56 13.02
C MET A 210 -11.21 -4.62 13.95
N VAL A 211 -10.61 -4.12 15.01
CA VAL A 211 -11.27 -3.21 15.95
C VAL A 211 -11.68 -1.90 15.23
N VAL A 212 -10.81 -1.33 14.40
CA VAL A 212 -11.14 -0.16 13.59
C VAL A 212 -12.38 -0.39 12.74
N ASN A 213 -12.48 -1.53 12.07
CA ASN A 213 -13.62 -1.83 11.20
C ASN A 213 -14.94 -2.02 11.96
N HIS A 214 -14.89 -2.42 13.25
CA HIS A 214 -16.08 -2.67 14.08
C HIS A 214 -16.40 -1.54 15.07
N SER A 215 -15.51 -0.54 15.21
CA SER A 215 -15.69 0.59 16.12
C SER A 215 -16.01 1.87 15.36
N ARG A 216 -17.26 2.36 15.49
CA ARG A 216 -17.66 3.64 14.87
C ARG A 216 -16.82 4.81 15.40
N SER A 217 -16.49 4.82 16.70
CA SER A 217 -15.67 5.89 17.30
C SER A 217 -14.26 5.93 16.70
N LEU A 218 -13.59 4.78 16.56
CA LEU A 218 -12.26 4.70 15.94
C LEU A 218 -12.29 5.07 14.45
N ARG A 219 -13.31 4.60 13.71
CA ARG A 219 -13.47 5.01 12.31
C ARG A 219 -13.61 6.50 12.15
N THR A 220 -14.36 7.15 13.05
CA THR A 220 -14.54 8.61 13.05
C THR A 220 -13.25 9.32 13.46
N ALA A 221 -12.58 8.88 14.53
CA ALA A 221 -11.32 9.45 14.98
C ALA A 221 -10.20 9.32 13.93
N LEU A 222 -10.16 8.22 13.19
CA LEU A 222 -9.22 7.99 12.09
C LEU A 222 -9.67 8.63 10.76
N HIS A 223 -10.78 9.33 10.71
CA HIS A 223 -11.32 9.95 9.50
C HIS A 223 -11.38 9.00 8.30
N ILE A 224 -11.74 7.73 8.53
CA ILE A 224 -11.81 6.75 7.43
C ILE A 224 -12.89 7.18 6.44
N PRO A 225 -12.56 7.38 5.16
CA PRO A 225 -13.52 7.86 4.17
C PRO A 225 -14.72 6.93 4.02
N LYS A 226 -15.90 7.51 3.72
CA LYS A 226 -17.11 6.74 3.45
C LYS A 226 -16.89 5.74 2.30
N GLY A 227 -17.35 4.52 2.50
CA GLY A 227 -17.20 3.45 1.51
C GLY A 227 -15.83 2.74 1.51
N LYS A 228 -14.86 3.19 2.33
CA LYS A 228 -13.59 2.47 2.53
C LYS A 228 -13.62 1.67 3.82
N LYS A 229 -12.83 0.59 3.86
CA LYS A 229 -12.55 -0.21 5.06
C LYS A 229 -11.05 -0.13 5.37
N ALA A 230 -10.68 -0.26 6.64
CA ALA A 230 -9.29 -0.53 6.99
C ALA A 230 -8.94 -1.93 6.47
N VAL A 231 -7.97 -1.98 5.57
CA VAL A 231 -7.47 -3.23 4.96
C VAL A 231 -6.45 -3.86 5.89
N THR A 232 -5.51 -3.05 6.34
CA THR A 232 -4.48 -3.46 7.30
C THR A 232 -3.92 -2.25 8.04
N THR A 233 -3.15 -2.52 9.10
CA THR A 233 -2.41 -1.53 9.86
C THR A 233 -0.96 -1.95 9.95
N LEU A 234 -0.06 -1.16 9.41
CA LEU A 234 1.38 -1.35 9.58
C LEU A 234 1.83 -0.62 10.84
N VAL A 235 2.52 -1.33 11.70
CA VAL A 235 3.19 -0.78 12.89
C VAL A 235 4.67 -0.79 12.63
N LEU A 236 5.32 0.35 12.74
CA LEU A 236 6.67 0.62 12.26
C LEU A 236 7.57 1.14 13.37
N GLY A 237 8.81 0.66 13.39
CA GLY A 237 9.85 1.12 14.31
C GLY A 237 11.17 0.39 14.11
N TYR A 238 12.25 0.90 14.67
CA TYR A 238 13.52 0.19 14.65
C TYR A 238 13.44 -1.03 15.58
N PRO A 239 13.82 -2.23 15.13
CA PRO A 239 13.70 -3.44 15.95
C PRO A 239 14.73 -3.45 17.10
N LYS A 240 14.28 -3.85 18.30
CA LYS A 240 15.18 -4.18 19.44
C LYS A 240 15.83 -5.55 19.31
N ILE A 241 15.32 -6.39 18.40
CA ILE A 241 15.73 -7.79 18.25
C ILE A 241 16.21 -8.06 16.84
N ARG A 242 17.08 -9.06 16.71
CA ARG A 242 17.52 -9.58 15.41
C ARG A 242 17.29 -11.08 15.36
N TYR A 243 16.53 -11.52 14.38
CA TYR A 243 16.35 -12.95 14.12
C TYR A 243 17.61 -13.54 13.46
N GLN A 244 18.07 -14.66 13.98
CA GLN A 244 19.30 -15.32 13.51
C GLN A 244 19.04 -16.33 12.39
N ARG A 245 17.78 -16.70 12.17
CA ARG A 245 17.39 -17.75 11.22
C ARG A 245 16.07 -17.40 10.56
N SER A 246 15.87 -17.92 9.34
CA SER A 246 14.56 -17.87 8.68
C SER A 246 13.56 -18.76 9.41
N ALA A 247 12.26 -18.50 9.19
CA ALA A 247 11.24 -19.47 9.57
C ALA A 247 11.16 -20.58 8.53
N GLN A 248 10.95 -21.79 9.01
CA GLN A 248 10.57 -22.91 8.16
C GLN A 248 9.20 -22.67 7.51
N ARG A 249 9.01 -23.21 6.33
CA ARG A 249 7.75 -23.16 5.56
C ARG A 249 7.45 -24.56 5.07
N ASP A 250 6.18 -24.89 4.99
CA ASP A 250 5.72 -26.08 4.32
C ASP A 250 5.97 -25.97 2.81
N THR A 251 5.96 -27.11 2.12
CA THR A 251 6.01 -27.16 0.67
C THR A 251 4.76 -26.53 0.07
N ALA A 252 4.95 -25.74 -0.99
CA ALA A 252 3.81 -25.15 -1.69
C ALA A 252 3.04 -26.20 -2.51
N ASP A 253 1.71 -26.10 -2.52
CA ASP A 253 0.86 -26.83 -3.50
C ASP A 253 0.95 -26.10 -4.84
N ILE A 254 1.74 -26.64 -5.77
CA ILE A 254 1.97 -26.07 -7.10
C ILE A 254 1.44 -27.05 -8.13
N ARG A 255 0.59 -26.57 -9.03
CA ARG A 255 0.02 -27.34 -10.14
C ARG A 255 0.40 -26.71 -11.46
N TYR A 256 0.99 -27.52 -12.34
CA TYR A 256 1.26 -27.14 -13.72
C TYR A 256 0.17 -27.77 -14.59
N MET A 257 -0.47 -26.95 -15.43
CA MET A 257 -1.53 -27.38 -16.36
C MET A 257 -1.14 -27.07 -17.80
#